data_9f62a1c995e3a992d2fb9692f86d9535
#
_entry.id   9f62a1c995e3a992d2fb9692f86d9535
#
_cell.length_a   1.000
_cell.length_b   1.000
_cell.length_c   1.000
_cell.angle_alpha   90.00
_cell.angle_beta   90.00
_cell.angle_gamma   90.00
#
_symmetry.space_group_name_H-M   'P 1'
#
loop_
_entity.id
_entity.type
_entity.pdbx_description
1 polymer ?
#
loop_
_entity_poly.entity_id
_entity_poly.type
_entity_poly.pdbx_seq_one_letter_code
_entity_poly.pdbx_strand_id
1 'polypeptide(L)'
;GMDVNANGDILVACHNNPKMIKNRVAGGQSDMKAYKEYKPTVFPGRLVSSTSVCLHIWDKFGKLKYEDALPGCPQTDGVFLDINNNVYVMATPARVVKGKTLDDGMTSTLFKFKAKNGSFLTTGNSELPLPKEQIPSRSQDLNGMWSVNQEWIYGGVGFGGFNSARLGGGCACWFSRFKLDYFARSIAPEPIQYSVAVLDSNGNLITRIGRYGNLDSAGPKSKEPLGGDEVGLFHPCFVATQTDKRVFISDIGNE
;
A
#
# COMPACT_ATOMS: atom_id res chain seq x y z
N GLY A 1 -6.40 5.27 -7.17
CA GLY A 1 -7.28 4.31 -6.50
C GLY A 1 -8.51 4.97 -5.92
N MET A 2 -9.57 4.19 -5.76
CA MET A 2 -10.82 4.67 -5.18
C MET A 2 -11.48 3.52 -4.41
N ASP A 3 -12.09 3.85 -3.27
CA ASP A 3 -12.90 2.92 -2.49
C ASP A 3 -14.13 3.64 -1.92
N VAL A 4 -15.18 2.87 -1.62
CA VAL A 4 -16.42 3.37 -1.00
C VAL A 4 -16.76 2.46 0.16
N ASN A 5 -16.87 3.01 1.36
CA ASN A 5 -17.24 2.24 2.54
C ASN A 5 -18.76 2.03 2.65
N ALA A 6 -19.18 1.26 3.66
CA ALA A 6 -20.59 0.93 3.88
C ALA A 6 -21.47 2.14 4.23
N ASN A 7 -20.90 3.26 4.69
CA ASN A 7 -21.63 4.52 4.92
C ASN A 7 -21.82 5.34 3.64
N GLY A 8 -21.19 4.94 2.54
CA GLY A 8 -21.13 5.69 1.29
C GLY A 8 -20.06 6.78 1.28
N ASP A 9 -19.15 6.81 2.25
CA ASP A 9 -17.99 7.70 2.20
C ASP A 9 -17.00 7.20 1.14
N ILE A 10 -16.46 8.13 0.35
CA ILE A 10 -15.66 7.85 -0.83
C ILE A 10 -14.21 8.28 -0.58
N LEU A 11 -13.28 7.32 -0.64
CA LEU A 11 -11.85 7.58 -0.64
C LEU A 11 -11.33 7.64 -2.06
N VAL A 12 -10.55 8.69 -2.37
CA VAL A 12 -9.85 8.81 -3.65
C VAL A 12 -8.36 9.02 -3.39
N ALA A 13 -7.54 8.16 -3.98
CA ALA A 13 -6.10 8.33 -4.06
C ALA A 13 -5.76 8.98 -5.39
N CYS A 14 -5.18 10.16 -5.36
CA CYS A 14 -4.75 10.91 -6.53
C CYS A 14 -3.31 11.38 -6.36
N HIS A 15 -2.65 11.58 -7.48
CA HIS A 15 -1.37 12.28 -7.45
C HIS A 15 -1.59 13.73 -7.07
N ASN A 16 -0.76 14.22 -6.22
CA ASN A 16 -0.62 15.59 -5.77
C ASN A 16 -1.67 16.56 -6.29
N ASN A 17 -1.80 17.62 -5.61
CA ASN A 17 -2.67 18.75 -5.83
C ASN A 17 -2.90 19.12 -7.32
N PRO A 18 -4.13 19.37 -7.76
CA PRO A 18 -4.47 19.77 -9.13
C PRO A 18 -3.67 20.95 -9.69
N LYS A 19 -3.25 21.89 -8.84
CA LYS A 19 -2.41 23.01 -9.26
C LYS A 19 -0.98 22.60 -9.62
N MET A 20 -0.46 21.57 -8.97
CA MET A 20 0.86 21.00 -9.30
C MET A 20 0.83 20.22 -10.62
N ILE A 21 -0.30 19.60 -10.96
CA ILE A 21 -0.45 18.85 -12.21
C ILE A 21 -0.28 19.76 -13.43
N LYS A 22 -0.75 21.01 -13.37
CA LYS A 22 -0.62 21.97 -14.48
C LYS A 22 0.85 22.33 -14.79
N ASN A 23 1.71 22.23 -13.80
CA ASN A 23 3.12 22.58 -13.91
C ASN A 23 4.02 21.34 -13.96
N ARG A 24 3.46 20.19 -14.25
CA ARG A 24 4.18 18.94 -14.36
C ARG A 24 5.08 18.96 -15.60
N VAL A 25 6.37 18.81 -15.40
CA VAL A 25 7.33 18.70 -16.50
C VAL A 25 7.19 17.32 -17.16
N ALA A 26 7.41 17.24 -18.46
CA ALA A 26 7.50 15.96 -19.15
C ALA A 26 8.53 15.05 -18.44
N GLY A 27 8.10 13.88 -18.00
CA GLY A 27 8.92 12.98 -17.17
C GLY A 27 8.45 12.82 -15.71
N GLY A 28 7.37 13.49 -15.31
CA GLY A 28 6.70 13.25 -14.03
C GLY A 28 7.25 14.01 -12.83
N GLN A 29 8.19 14.93 -13.02
CA GLN A 29 8.66 15.83 -11.95
C GLN A 29 7.67 16.96 -11.71
N SER A 30 7.44 17.30 -10.44
CA SER A 30 6.60 18.43 -10.05
C SER A 30 7.39 19.73 -10.04
N ASP A 31 6.77 20.82 -10.49
CA ASP A 31 7.35 22.16 -10.36
C ASP A 31 7.26 22.60 -8.88
N MET A 32 8.42 22.70 -8.25
CA MET A 32 8.55 23.10 -6.85
C MET A 32 8.11 24.53 -6.58
N LYS A 33 8.26 25.40 -7.56
CA LYS A 33 7.82 26.79 -7.41
C LYS A 33 6.31 26.84 -7.24
N ALA A 34 5.56 26.16 -8.10
CA ALA A 34 4.11 26.05 -8.00
C ALA A 34 3.66 25.38 -6.68
N TYR A 35 4.39 24.41 -6.19
CA TYR A 35 4.12 23.78 -4.91
C TYR A 35 4.30 24.75 -3.75
N LYS A 36 5.38 25.52 -3.72
CA LYS A 36 5.63 26.54 -2.70
C LYS A 36 4.60 27.66 -2.73
N GLU A 37 4.17 28.09 -3.91
CA GLU A 37 3.15 29.12 -4.08
C GLU A 37 1.76 28.64 -3.64
N TYR A 38 1.45 27.38 -3.89
CA TYR A 38 0.16 26.81 -3.49
C TYR A 38 0.02 26.65 -1.98
N LYS A 39 1.14 26.53 -1.24
CA LYS A 39 1.17 26.29 0.21
C LYS A 39 0.02 25.38 0.67
N PRO A 40 -0.14 24.19 0.13
CA PRO A 40 -1.04 23.22 0.73
C PRO A 40 -0.61 23.03 2.16
N THR A 41 -1.38 22.34 2.97
CA THR A 41 -0.95 21.94 4.32
C THR A 41 0.36 21.15 4.17
N VAL A 42 1.48 21.85 4.27
CA VAL A 42 2.80 21.30 3.97
C VAL A 42 3.32 20.64 5.22
N PHE A 43 3.32 19.31 5.23
CA PHE A 43 4.07 18.57 6.21
C PHE A 43 5.54 18.53 5.77
N PRO A 44 6.48 18.97 6.63
CA PRO A 44 7.89 18.76 6.38
C PRO A 44 8.18 17.28 6.08
N GLY A 45 9.08 17.02 5.16
CA GLY A 45 9.39 15.66 4.73
C GLY A 45 8.38 14.99 3.82
N ARG A 46 7.33 15.69 3.38
CA ARG A 46 6.37 15.18 2.42
C ARG A 46 7.03 14.93 1.06
N LEU A 47 6.72 13.78 0.47
CA LEU A 47 7.08 13.52 -0.92
C LEU A 47 6.26 14.42 -1.85
N VAL A 48 6.95 15.12 -2.74
CA VAL A 48 6.34 15.97 -3.78
C VAL A 48 6.72 15.50 -5.18
N SER A 49 7.02 14.23 -5.31
CA SER A 49 7.32 13.59 -6.59
C SER A 49 6.06 13.03 -7.24
N SER A 50 6.17 12.59 -8.48
CA SER A 50 5.09 11.87 -9.18
C SER A 50 4.66 10.55 -8.51
N THR A 51 5.44 10.09 -7.54
CA THR A 51 5.16 8.85 -6.81
C THR A 51 4.45 9.09 -5.48
N SER A 52 4.24 10.34 -5.06
CA SER A 52 3.48 10.67 -3.86
C SER A 52 1.97 10.70 -4.15
N VAL A 53 1.21 10.32 -3.16
CA VAL A 53 -0.25 10.20 -3.25
C VAL A 53 -0.92 11.09 -2.22
N CYS A 54 -1.99 11.78 -2.60
CA CYS A 54 -2.91 12.46 -1.70
C CYS A 54 -4.18 11.64 -1.57
N LEU A 55 -4.63 11.45 -0.34
CA LEU A 55 -5.85 10.72 -0.04
C LEU A 55 -6.94 11.68 0.42
N HIS A 56 -8.01 11.80 -0.35
CA HIS A 56 -9.14 12.63 0.01
C HIS A 56 -10.35 11.76 0.32
N ILE A 57 -11.15 12.16 1.30
CA ILE A 57 -12.37 11.45 1.69
C ILE A 57 -13.55 12.41 1.59
N TRP A 58 -14.56 12.02 0.81
CA TRP A 58 -15.85 12.71 0.68
C TRP A 58 -16.95 11.89 1.33
N ASP A 59 -18.01 12.56 1.76
CA ASP A 59 -19.23 11.87 2.13
C ASP A 59 -20.04 11.46 0.87
N LYS A 60 -21.09 10.68 1.08
CA LYS A 60 -22.01 10.22 0.01
C LYS A 60 -22.74 11.35 -0.72
N PHE A 61 -22.71 12.58 -0.23
CA PHE A 61 -23.30 13.75 -0.85
C PHE A 61 -22.27 14.60 -1.62
N GLY A 62 -21.01 14.15 -1.68
CA GLY A 62 -19.92 14.85 -2.35
C GLY A 62 -19.26 15.96 -1.54
N LYS A 63 -19.56 16.08 -0.25
CA LYS A 63 -18.89 17.03 0.62
C LYS A 63 -17.56 16.46 1.10
N LEU A 64 -16.48 17.24 0.97
CA LEU A 64 -15.16 16.87 1.43
C LEU A 64 -15.13 16.76 2.96
N LYS A 65 -14.88 15.56 3.48
CA LYS A 65 -14.71 15.27 4.93
C LYS A 65 -13.26 15.45 5.37
N TYR A 66 -12.33 14.92 4.59
CA TYR A 66 -10.90 14.96 4.90
C TYR A 66 -10.11 15.29 3.64
N GLU A 67 -9.47 16.45 3.65
CA GLU A 67 -8.46 16.79 2.65
C GLU A 67 -7.12 16.18 3.08
N ASP A 68 -6.49 15.39 2.19
CA ASP A 68 -5.24 14.69 2.47
C ASP A 68 -5.26 13.93 3.81
N ALA A 69 -6.11 12.91 3.86
CA ALA A 69 -6.38 12.13 5.06
C ALA A 69 -5.13 11.44 5.65
N LEU A 70 -4.08 11.25 4.83
CA LEU A 70 -2.82 10.62 5.21
C LEU A 70 -1.63 11.35 4.57
N PRO A 71 -1.17 12.47 5.15
CA PRO A 71 -0.07 13.26 4.61
C PRO A 71 1.22 12.46 4.43
N GLY A 72 1.94 12.75 3.34
CA GLY A 72 3.21 12.09 3.03
C GLY A 72 3.08 10.67 2.50
N CYS A 73 1.86 10.22 2.17
CA CYS A 73 1.64 8.87 1.65
C CYS A 73 2.52 8.62 0.41
N PRO A 74 3.36 7.57 0.43
CA PRO A 74 4.15 7.19 -0.73
C PRO A 74 3.27 6.59 -1.82
N GLN A 75 3.87 6.14 -2.90
CA GLN A 75 3.17 5.32 -3.88
C GLN A 75 2.50 4.12 -3.19
N THR A 76 1.27 3.83 -3.59
CA THR A 76 0.46 2.79 -2.97
C THR A 76 -0.28 1.96 -4.03
N ASP A 77 -0.35 0.66 -3.79
CA ASP A 77 -1.01 -0.33 -4.64
C ASP A 77 -2.39 -0.75 -4.11
N GLY A 78 -2.93 -0.01 -3.19
CA GLY A 78 -4.28 -0.20 -2.71
C GLY A 78 -4.60 0.71 -1.55
N VAL A 79 -5.83 1.24 -1.57
CA VAL A 79 -6.38 2.08 -0.50
C VAL A 79 -7.82 1.68 -0.26
N PHE A 80 -8.19 1.55 1.02
CA PHE A 80 -9.54 1.19 1.43
C PHE A 80 -9.96 1.95 2.67
N LEU A 81 -11.28 2.07 2.88
CA LEU A 81 -11.90 2.62 4.07
C LEU A 81 -12.72 1.56 4.80
N ASP A 82 -12.61 1.51 6.12
CA ASP A 82 -13.63 0.85 6.93
C ASP A 82 -14.82 1.79 7.23
N ILE A 83 -15.83 1.26 7.89
CA ILE A 83 -17.05 1.99 8.27
C ILE A 83 -16.77 3.19 9.18
N ASN A 84 -15.65 3.20 9.90
CA ASN A 84 -15.23 4.27 10.81
C ASN A 84 -14.31 5.29 10.14
N ASN A 85 -14.12 5.21 8.82
CA ASN A 85 -13.19 6.01 8.04
C ASN A 85 -11.71 5.82 8.44
N ASN A 86 -11.35 4.67 9.01
CA ASN A 86 -9.95 4.31 9.09
C ASN A 86 -9.44 4.00 7.68
N VAL A 87 -8.25 4.50 7.38
CA VAL A 87 -7.59 4.35 6.08
C VAL A 87 -6.66 3.16 6.14
N TYR A 88 -6.88 2.22 5.24
CA TYR A 88 -5.98 1.09 5.01
C TYR A 88 -5.20 1.36 3.73
N VAL A 89 -3.87 1.23 3.80
CA VAL A 89 -3.00 1.54 2.66
C VAL A 89 -1.90 0.50 2.54
N MET A 90 -1.69 -0.02 1.33
CA MET A 90 -0.53 -0.83 1.01
C MET A 90 0.51 0.07 0.34
N ALA A 91 1.49 0.50 1.13
CA ALA A 91 2.57 1.36 0.69
C ALA A 91 3.68 0.55 0.01
N THR A 92 4.17 1.03 -1.13
CA THR A 92 5.20 0.35 -1.93
C THR A 92 6.50 0.09 -1.18
N PRO A 93 7.03 1.01 -0.32
CA PRO A 93 8.28 0.73 0.38
C PRO A 93 8.17 -0.46 1.32
N ALA A 94 9.21 -1.30 1.32
CA ALA A 94 9.30 -2.45 2.19
C ALA A 94 9.46 -2.05 3.66
N ARG A 95 8.93 -2.89 4.55
CA ARG A 95 9.07 -2.74 5.99
C ARG A 95 10.53 -2.89 6.43
N VAL A 96 10.92 -2.08 7.39
CA VAL A 96 12.20 -2.22 8.11
C VAL A 96 11.92 -2.79 9.50
N VAL A 97 12.57 -3.90 9.83
CA VAL A 97 12.46 -4.57 11.14
C VAL A 97 13.84 -4.68 11.74
N LYS A 98 14.03 -4.09 12.91
CA LYS A 98 15.34 -4.06 13.61
C LYS A 98 16.48 -3.57 12.70
N GLY A 99 16.21 -2.55 11.90
CA GLY A 99 17.19 -1.94 10.98
C GLY A 99 17.47 -2.73 9.70
N LYS A 100 16.77 -3.84 9.46
CA LYS A 100 16.88 -4.63 8.21
C LYS A 100 15.62 -4.49 7.38
N THR A 101 15.79 -4.25 6.09
CA THR A 101 14.70 -4.21 5.13
C THR A 101 14.19 -5.63 4.90
N LEU A 102 12.88 -5.81 5.02
CA LEU A 102 12.23 -7.11 4.80
C LEU A 102 12.30 -7.49 3.31
N ASP A 103 12.48 -8.78 3.04
CA ASP A 103 12.52 -9.36 1.68
C ASP A 103 13.43 -8.58 0.71
N ASP A 104 14.54 -8.05 1.22
CA ASP A 104 15.51 -7.26 0.45
C ASP A 104 14.88 -6.06 -0.32
N GLY A 105 13.75 -5.58 0.15
CA GLY A 105 13.03 -4.45 -0.45
C GLY A 105 12.07 -4.82 -1.57
N MET A 106 11.80 -6.10 -1.78
CA MET A 106 10.91 -6.55 -2.86
C MET A 106 9.43 -6.50 -2.51
N THR A 107 9.08 -6.45 -1.23
CA THR A 107 7.68 -6.44 -0.78
C THR A 107 7.22 -5.06 -0.34
N SER A 108 5.92 -4.87 -0.31
CA SER A 108 5.23 -3.69 0.19
C SER A 108 4.86 -3.86 1.66
N THR A 109 4.32 -2.80 2.24
CA THR A 109 3.89 -2.78 3.63
C THR A 109 2.45 -2.28 3.75
N LEU A 110 1.64 -3.00 4.49
CA LEU A 110 0.25 -2.68 4.77
C LEU A 110 0.12 -1.96 6.11
N PHE A 111 -0.70 -0.92 6.13
CA PHE A 111 -0.97 -0.07 7.29
C PHE A 111 -2.44 0.15 7.51
N LYS A 112 -2.78 0.45 8.76
CA LYS A 112 -4.03 1.09 9.14
C LYS A 112 -3.77 2.38 9.89
N PHE A 113 -4.50 3.43 9.54
CA PHE A 113 -4.47 4.73 10.19
C PHE A 113 -5.88 5.24 10.44
N LYS A 114 -6.05 6.04 11.49
CA LYS A 114 -7.21 6.93 11.59
C LYS A 114 -7.04 8.10 10.62
N ALA A 115 -8.09 8.46 9.89
CA ALA A 115 -8.05 9.60 8.99
C ALA A 115 -7.58 10.86 9.72
N LYS A 116 -6.65 11.61 9.12
CA LYS A 116 -6.05 12.83 9.67
C LYS A 116 -5.19 12.68 10.92
N ASN A 117 -5.05 11.48 11.45
CA ASN A 117 -4.22 11.25 12.63
C ASN A 117 -2.86 10.66 12.31
N GLY A 118 -2.70 10.07 11.13
CA GLY A 118 -1.45 9.47 10.69
C GLY A 118 -0.72 10.27 9.62
N SER A 119 0.55 9.97 9.43
CA SER A 119 1.37 10.54 8.37
C SER A 119 2.57 9.66 8.04
N PHE A 120 3.21 9.94 6.90
CA PHE A 120 4.55 9.44 6.58
C PHE A 120 5.54 10.60 6.53
N LEU A 121 6.76 10.35 7.02
CA LEU A 121 7.87 11.31 7.02
C LEU A 121 9.05 10.70 6.28
N THR A 122 9.75 11.52 5.48
CA THR A 122 10.96 11.12 4.76
C THR A 122 11.99 12.22 4.73
N THR A 123 13.27 11.84 4.74
CA THR A 123 14.39 12.76 4.51
C THR A 123 14.99 12.61 3.10
N GLY A 124 14.64 11.53 2.39
CA GLY A 124 15.27 11.14 1.13
C GLY A 124 14.82 11.98 -0.06
N ASN A 125 13.83 11.52 -0.76
CA ASN A 125 13.34 12.14 -2.01
C ASN A 125 12.30 13.25 -1.77
N SER A 126 12.42 13.99 -0.69
CA SER A 126 11.52 15.10 -0.37
C SER A 126 12.20 16.41 -0.73
N GLU A 127 11.52 17.23 -1.52
CA GLU A 127 11.91 18.60 -1.80
C GLU A 127 11.59 19.55 -0.61
N LEU A 128 10.91 19.04 0.41
CA LEU A 128 10.66 19.70 1.67
C LEU A 128 11.31 18.86 2.78
N PRO A 129 12.61 19.09 3.03
CA PRO A 129 13.34 18.28 4.00
C PRO A 129 12.73 18.38 5.38
N LEU A 130 12.74 17.26 6.09
CA LEU A 130 12.31 17.22 7.48
C LEU A 130 13.31 18.01 8.34
N PRO A 131 12.88 18.98 9.15
CA PRO A 131 13.74 19.65 10.11
C PRO A 131 14.40 18.62 11.05
N LYS A 132 15.65 18.88 11.45
CA LYS A 132 16.43 17.93 12.27
C LYS A 132 15.74 17.55 13.57
N GLU A 133 15.08 18.49 14.20
CA GLU A 133 14.32 18.33 15.44
C GLU A 133 13.04 17.49 15.29
N GLN A 134 12.56 17.32 14.06
CA GLN A 134 11.38 16.50 13.74
C GLN A 134 11.74 15.09 13.25
N ILE A 135 13.04 14.82 13.04
CA ILE A 135 13.49 13.48 12.67
C ILE A 135 13.28 12.56 13.87
N PRO A 136 12.48 11.48 13.73
CA PRO A 136 12.27 10.55 14.81
C PRO A 136 13.60 9.92 15.29
N SER A 137 13.79 9.82 16.60
CA SER A 137 14.99 9.22 17.21
C SER A 137 15.07 7.70 17.08
N ARG A 138 14.06 7.07 16.51
CA ARG A 138 13.97 5.63 16.28
C ARG A 138 14.35 5.28 14.83
N SER A 139 14.61 4.00 14.58
CA SER A 139 14.80 3.49 13.21
C SER A 139 13.58 3.72 12.33
N GLN A 140 13.80 3.81 11.02
CA GLN A 140 12.72 3.90 10.04
C GLN A 140 11.83 2.66 10.09
N ASP A 141 10.54 2.86 9.80
CA ASP A 141 9.56 1.77 9.70
C ASP A 141 9.56 1.13 8.31
N LEU A 142 9.86 1.96 7.32
CA LEU A 142 9.95 1.61 5.92
C LEU A 142 11.31 1.98 5.35
N ASN A 143 11.66 1.40 4.23
CA ASN A 143 12.86 1.78 3.50
C ASN A 143 12.80 3.27 3.11
N GLY A 144 13.59 4.11 3.79
CA GLY A 144 13.67 5.56 3.59
C GLY A 144 12.58 6.40 4.28
N MET A 145 11.72 5.83 5.12
CA MET A 145 10.59 6.54 5.69
C MET A 145 10.25 6.12 7.13
N TRP A 146 9.60 7.03 7.86
CA TRP A 146 8.91 6.74 9.12
C TRP A 146 7.40 6.84 8.91
N SER A 147 6.66 6.02 9.62
CA SER A 147 5.22 6.16 9.81
C SER A 147 4.92 6.74 11.18
N VAL A 148 3.90 7.58 11.29
CA VAL A 148 3.53 8.25 12.54
C VAL A 148 2.07 7.96 12.83
N ASN A 149 1.76 7.54 14.06
CA ASN A 149 0.41 7.25 14.56
C ASN A 149 -0.34 6.19 13.75
N GLN A 150 0.35 5.25 13.14
CA GLN A 150 -0.30 4.05 12.60
C GLN A 150 -0.93 3.22 13.73
N GLU A 151 -2.11 2.64 13.48
CA GLU A 151 -2.72 1.71 14.43
C GLU A 151 -1.99 0.37 14.40
N TRP A 152 -1.60 -0.08 13.20
CA TRP A 152 -0.75 -1.24 13.01
C TRP A 152 -0.02 -1.20 11.67
N ILE A 153 0.99 -2.06 11.56
CA ILE A 153 1.86 -2.23 10.38
C ILE A 153 2.11 -3.72 10.14
N TYR A 154 1.98 -4.16 8.89
CA TYR A 154 2.25 -5.53 8.46
C TYR A 154 3.08 -5.52 7.17
N GLY A 155 4.28 -6.12 7.21
CA GLY A 155 5.20 -6.18 6.06
C GLY A 155 5.14 -7.54 5.36
N GLY A 156 5.78 -7.61 4.18
CA GLY A 156 5.89 -8.86 3.41
C GLY A 156 4.71 -9.10 2.46
N VAL A 157 3.87 -8.09 2.24
CA VAL A 157 2.74 -8.15 1.33
C VAL A 157 3.06 -7.51 0.00
N GLY A 158 2.34 -7.90 -1.04
CA GLY A 158 2.49 -7.34 -2.37
C GLY A 158 3.90 -7.52 -2.95
N PHE A 159 4.11 -6.92 -4.09
CA PHE A 159 5.40 -6.92 -4.76
C PHE A 159 5.80 -5.47 -5.07
N GLY A 160 6.72 -4.92 -4.26
CA GLY A 160 7.23 -3.56 -4.37
C GLY A 160 8.33 -3.39 -5.42
N GLY A 161 8.36 -4.22 -6.45
CA GLY A 161 9.43 -4.31 -7.43
C GLY A 161 9.80 -3.02 -8.16
N PHE A 162 8.98 -1.99 -8.04
CA PHE A 162 9.26 -0.67 -8.62
C PHE A 162 10.51 0.00 -8.03
N ASN A 163 10.87 -0.33 -6.79
CA ASN A 163 12.01 0.28 -6.08
C ASN A 163 13.17 -0.69 -5.84
N SER A 164 13.10 -1.92 -6.32
CA SER A 164 14.18 -2.85 -6.06
C SER A 164 15.34 -2.60 -7.03
N ALA A 165 16.46 -2.15 -6.49
CA ALA A 165 17.72 -2.06 -7.22
C ALA A 165 18.16 -3.41 -7.83
N ARG A 166 17.61 -4.53 -7.34
CA ARG A 166 17.87 -5.88 -7.84
C ARG A 166 17.17 -6.20 -9.17
N LEU A 167 16.08 -5.51 -9.49
CA LEU A 167 15.36 -5.69 -10.76
C LEU A 167 15.85 -4.73 -11.86
N GLY A 168 17.02 -4.13 -11.69
CA GLY A 168 17.66 -3.31 -12.73
C GLY A 168 16.99 -1.95 -12.93
N GLY A 169 16.20 -1.45 -11.98
CA GLY A 169 15.56 -0.14 -12.04
C GLY A 169 14.48 -0.01 -13.12
N GLY A 170 14.02 -1.11 -13.68
CA GLY A 170 12.93 -1.14 -14.65
C GLY A 170 11.56 -1.07 -13.98
N CYS A 171 10.55 -0.68 -14.76
CA CYS A 171 9.16 -0.75 -14.34
C CYS A 171 8.72 -2.21 -14.26
N ALA A 172 8.73 -2.80 -13.05
CA ALA A 172 8.09 -4.09 -12.82
C ALA A 172 6.60 -3.85 -12.59
N CYS A 173 5.80 -4.10 -13.61
CA CYS A 173 4.35 -3.89 -13.55
C CYS A 173 3.60 -5.07 -12.89
N TRP A 174 4.24 -5.79 -12.00
CA TRP A 174 3.65 -6.93 -11.28
C TRP A 174 3.07 -6.44 -9.94
N PHE A 175 2.15 -5.51 -10.04
CA PHE A 175 1.49 -4.93 -8.87
C PHE A 175 0.60 -5.97 -8.19
N SER A 176 0.65 -5.97 -6.87
CA SER A 176 -0.32 -6.70 -6.06
C SER A 176 -1.28 -5.72 -5.40
N ARG A 177 -2.52 -6.11 -5.19
CA ARG A 177 -3.51 -5.32 -4.48
C ARG A 177 -4.21 -6.17 -3.43
N PHE A 178 -4.25 -5.65 -2.22
CA PHE A 178 -5.06 -6.24 -1.16
C PHE A 178 -6.54 -5.85 -1.31
N LYS A 179 -7.40 -6.50 -0.55
CA LYS A 179 -8.81 -6.14 -0.39
C LYS A 179 -9.15 -6.03 1.07
N LEU A 180 -9.92 -5.00 1.43
CA LEU A 180 -10.60 -4.92 2.71
C LEU A 180 -12.00 -5.50 2.56
N ASP A 181 -12.39 -6.46 3.41
CA ASP A 181 -13.73 -7.01 3.40
C ASP A 181 -14.71 -6.21 4.28
N TYR A 182 -15.97 -6.63 4.29
CA TYR A 182 -17.02 -5.97 5.06
C TYR A 182 -16.73 -5.93 6.58
N PHE A 183 -15.97 -6.89 7.10
CA PHE A 183 -15.59 -6.98 8.51
C PHE A 183 -14.28 -6.23 8.83
N ALA A 184 -13.79 -5.43 7.90
CA ALA A 184 -12.50 -4.74 7.99
C ALA A 184 -11.30 -5.70 8.15
N ARG A 185 -11.40 -6.95 7.64
CA ARG A 185 -10.27 -7.84 7.51
C ARG A 185 -9.51 -7.49 6.24
N SER A 186 -8.18 -7.45 6.35
CA SER A 186 -7.32 -7.23 5.20
C SER A 186 -6.92 -8.57 4.60
N ILE A 187 -7.19 -8.75 3.31
CA ILE A 187 -6.83 -9.95 2.57
C ILE A 187 -5.77 -9.52 1.57
N ALA A 188 -4.53 -9.92 1.81
CA ALA A 188 -3.36 -9.36 1.15
C ALA A 188 -2.48 -10.45 0.52
N PRO A 189 -2.14 -10.36 -0.77
CA PRO A 189 -1.19 -11.27 -1.40
C PRO A 189 0.20 -11.18 -0.74
N GLU A 190 0.81 -12.33 -0.50
CA GLU A 190 2.20 -12.49 -0.05
C GLU A 190 2.98 -13.28 -1.11
N PRO A 191 3.36 -12.66 -2.25
CA PRO A 191 3.96 -13.38 -3.39
C PRO A 191 5.26 -14.11 -3.04
N ILE A 192 6.07 -13.55 -2.14
CA ILE A 192 7.33 -14.19 -1.70
C ILE A 192 7.05 -15.46 -0.86
N GLN A 193 5.89 -15.54 -0.24
CA GLN A 193 5.46 -16.69 0.56
C GLN A 193 4.47 -17.60 -0.17
N TYR A 194 4.17 -17.29 -1.43
CA TYR A 194 3.23 -18.07 -2.24
C TYR A 194 1.85 -18.22 -1.58
N SER A 195 1.39 -17.16 -0.88
CA SER A 195 0.17 -17.21 -0.08
C SER A 195 -0.60 -15.90 -0.14
N VAL A 196 -1.79 -15.93 0.44
CA VAL A 196 -2.60 -14.74 0.71
C VAL A 196 -2.86 -14.69 2.20
N ALA A 197 -2.38 -13.64 2.86
CA ALA A 197 -2.63 -13.40 4.29
C ALA A 197 -4.04 -12.86 4.52
N VAL A 198 -4.69 -13.34 5.56
CA VAL A 198 -5.94 -12.79 6.10
C VAL A 198 -5.65 -12.20 7.47
N LEU A 199 -5.77 -10.88 7.59
CA LEU A 199 -5.52 -10.15 8.83
C LEU A 199 -6.84 -9.66 9.43
N ASP A 200 -6.95 -9.67 10.76
CA ASP A 200 -8.07 -9.02 11.44
C ASP A 200 -7.97 -7.48 11.38
N SER A 201 -8.97 -6.79 11.92
CA SER A 201 -9.02 -5.33 11.96
C SER A 201 -7.91 -4.69 12.80
N ASN A 202 -7.20 -5.47 13.62
CA ASN A 202 -6.08 -5.06 14.46
C ASN A 202 -4.71 -5.43 13.86
N GLY A 203 -4.69 -5.99 12.64
CA GLY A 203 -3.47 -6.39 11.94
C GLY A 203 -2.89 -7.73 12.38
N ASN A 204 -3.63 -8.52 13.18
CA ASN A 204 -3.19 -9.86 13.54
C ASN A 204 -3.48 -10.85 12.41
N LEU A 205 -2.53 -11.72 12.15
CA LEU A 205 -2.70 -12.78 11.15
C LEU A 205 -3.69 -13.83 11.67
N ILE A 206 -4.81 -13.98 10.94
CA ILE A 206 -5.81 -15.03 11.21
C ILE A 206 -5.37 -16.34 10.55
N THR A 207 -5.04 -16.28 9.25
CA THR A 207 -4.65 -17.44 8.47
C THR A 207 -3.92 -17.02 7.18
N ARG A 208 -3.29 -18.00 6.54
CA ARG A 208 -2.79 -17.91 5.16
C ARG A 208 -3.54 -18.88 4.27
N ILE A 209 -3.85 -18.44 3.07
CA ILE A 209 -4.48 -19.25 2.03
C ILE A 209 -3.42 -19.55 0.98
N GLY A 210 -3.25 -20.81 0.63
CA GLY A 210 -2.34 -21.25 -0.40
C GLY A 210 -0.89 -21.47 0.07
N ARG A 211 -0.13 -22.07 -0.81
CA ARG A 211 1.31 -22.34 -0.71
C ARG A 211 1.90 -22.45 -2.09
N TYR A 212 3.23 -22.58 -2.18
CA TYR A 212 3.89 -22.75 -3.47
C TYR A 212 3.26 -23.86 -4.31
N GLY A 213 2.95 -23.54 -5.53
CA GLY A 213 2.49 -24.47 -6.55
C GLY A 213 2.34 -23.77 -7.89
N ASN A 214 2.77 -24.43 -8.95
CA ASN A 214 2.60 -23.99 -10.33
C ASN A 214 1.97 -25.11 -11.18
N LEU A 215 1.72 -24.85 -12.47
CA LEU A 215 1.11 -25.81 -13.40
C LEU A 215 1.87 -27.14 -13.48
N ASP A 216 3.18 -27.11 -13.29
CA ASP A 216 4.03 -28.29 -13.41
C ASP A 216 4.14 -29.10 -12.11
N SER A 217 3.97 -28.45 -10.98
CA SER A 217 4.38 -29.00 -9.69
C SER A 217 3.35 -28.88 -8.60
N ALA A 218 2.02 -28.74 -8.87
CA ALA A 218 1.33 -28.80 -7.63
C ALA A 218 -0.02 -28.20 -7.39
N GLY A 219 -0.77 -27.92 -8.31
CA GLY A 219 -2.19 -27.71 -8.00
C GLY A 219 -2.90 -29.05 -7.78
N PRO A 220 -4.06 -29.09 -7.14
CA PRO A 220 -4.85 -30.32 -6.95
C PRO A 220 -5.17 -31.07 -8.24
N LYS A 221 -4.95 -30.46 -9.40
CA LYS A 221 -5.16 -31.04 -10.74
C LYS A 221 -3.86 -31.33 -11.49
N SER A 222 -2.69 -31.07 -10.90
CA SER A 222 -1.41 -31.39 -11.53
C SER A 222 -1.15 -32.89 -11.49
N LYS A 223 -0.28 -33.37 -12.39
CA LYS A 223 0.15 -34.78 -12.40
C LYS A 223 0.87 -35.17 -11.11
N GLU A 224 1.44 -34.22 -10.41
CA GLU A 224 2.14 -34.39 -9.13
C GLU A 224 1.67 -33.31 -8.12
N PRO A 225 0.52 -33.53 -7.47
CA PRO A 225 0.03 -32.58 -6.49
C PRO A 225 0.98 -32.53 -5.29
N LEU A 226 1.54 -31.38 -5.01
CA LEU A 226 2.28 -31.13 -3.78
C LEU A 226 1.26 -30.81 -2.68
N GLY A 227 1.00 -31.80 -1.82
CA GLY A 227 0.41 -31.64 -0.51
C GLY A 227 -1.08 -31.40 -0.44
N GLY A 228 -1.86 -32.29 -1.01
CA GLY A 228 -3.27 -32.42 -0.63
C GLY A 228 -4.20 -31.32 -1.18
N ASP A 229 -5.16 -30.91 -0.37
CA ASP A 229 -6.26 -30.03 -0.79
C ASP A 229 -5.93 -28.53 -0.78
N GLU A 230 -4.69 -28.15 -0.52
CA GLU A 230 -4.30 -26.74 -0.49
C GLU A 230 -4.20 -26.14 -1.90
N VAL A 231 -4.55 -24.84 -1.97
CA VAL A 231 -4.44 -24.07 -3.21
C VAL A 231 -2.98 -23.79 -3.53
N GLY A 232 -2.51 -24.28 -4.68
CA GLY A 232 -1.18 -23.95 -5.19
C GLY A 232 -1.16 -22.52 -5.74
N LEU A 233 -0.25 -21.69 -5.25
CA LEU A 233 -0.03 -20.32 -5.71
C LEU A 233 1.44 -20.15 -6.11
N PHE A 234 1.67 -19.44 -7.21
CA PHE A 234 3.01 -19.08 -7.65
C PHE A 234 3.29 -17.59 -7.46
N HIS A 235 2.38 -16.74 -7.93
CA HIS A 235 2.50 -15.30 -7.78
C HIS A 235 1.12 -14.66 -7.60
N PRO A 236 0.52 -14.75 -6.42
CA PRO A 236 -0.77 -14.11 -6.14
C PRO A 236 -0.66 -12.60 -6.23
N CYS A 237 -1.52 -11.96 -7.05
CA CYS A 237 -1.45 -10.54 -7.34
C CYS A 237 -2.67 -9.78 -6.82
N PHE A 238 -3.87 -10.26 -7.17
CA PHE A 238 -5.09 -9.54 -6.86
C PHE A 238 -6.03 -10.42 -6.08
N VAL A 239 -6.75 -9.80 -5.16
CA VAL A 239 -7.77 -10.47 -4.36
C VAL A 239 -9.07 -9.70 -4.41
N ALA A 240 -10.17 -10.43 -4.42
CA ALA A 240 -11.51 -9.90 -4.27
C ALA A 240 -12.28 -10.76 -3.28
N THR A 241 -13.27 -10.17 -2.62
CA THR A 241 -14.10 -10.86 -1.64
C THR A 241 -15.56 -10.66 -1.96
N GLN A 242 -16.36 -11.65 -1.58
CA GLN A 242 -17.80 -11.61 -1.65
C GLN A 242 -18.40 -11.83 -0.26
N THR A 243 -19.59 -11.27 -0.01
CA THR A 243 -20.27 -11.37 1.30
C THR A 243 -20.62 -12.80 1.71
N ASP A 244 -20.68 -13.72 0.76
CA ASP A 244 -20.91 -15.16 1.00
C ASP A 244 -19.64 -15.93 1.44
N LYS A 245 -18.62 -15.23 1.90
CA LYS A 245 -17.34 -15.77 2.39
C LYS A 245 -16.43 -16.35 1.31
N ARG A 246 -16.64 -16.03 0.04
CA ARG A 246 -15.70 -16.39 -1.04
C ARG A 246 -14.57 -15.40 -1.13
N VAL A 247 -13.38 -15.91 -1.36
CA VAL A 247 -12.18 -15.15 -1.72
C VAL A 247 -11.76 -15.57 -3.12
N PHE A 248 -11.59 -14.61 -4.00
CA PHE A 248 -11.07 -14.81 -5.34
C PHE A 248 -9.62 -14.34 -5.35
N ILE A 249 -8.73 -15.17 -5.86
CA ILE A 249 -7.30 -14.90 -5.95
C ILE A 249 -6.91 -14.99 -7.42
N SER A 250 -6.30 -13.93 -7.94
CA SER A 250 -5.67 -13.95 -9.26
C SER A 250 -4.19 -14.27 -9.06
N ASP A 251 -3.73 -15.31 -9.70
CA ASP A 251 -2.35 -15.76 -9.69
C ASP A 251 -1.80 -15.73 -11.12
N ILE A 252 -0.77 -14.92 -11.36
CA ILE A 252 -0.21 -14.76 -12.72
C ILE A 252 0.74 -15.89 -13.14
N GLY A 253 1.06 -16.79 -12.26
CA GLY A 253 1.91 -17.95 -12.53
C GLY A 253 1.14 -19.25 -12.74
N ASN A 254 -0.18 -19.24 -12.51
CA ASN A 254 -1.09 -20.36 -12.65
C ASN A 254 -2.28 -19.97 -13.52
N GLU A 255 -2.08 -19.84 -14.83
CA GLU A 255 -3.13 -19.53 -15.81
C GLU A 255 -4.14 -20.67 -15.99
#